data_01e823cac440019658d07cec2aa1f931
#
_entry.id   01e823cac440019658d07cec2aa1f931
#
_cell.length_a   1.000
_cell.length_b   1.000
_cell.length_c   1.000
_cell.angle_alpha   90.00
_cell.angle_beta   90.00
_cell.angle_gamma   90.00
#
_symmetry.space_group_name_H-M   'P 1'
#
loop_
_entity.id
_entity.type
_entity.pdbx_description
1 polymer ?
#
loop_
_entity_poly.entity_id
_entity_poly.type
_entity_poly.pdbx_seq_one_letter_code
_entity_poly.pdbx_strand_id
1 'polypeptide(L)'
;MAALNYAKQYSQALGQAYPYMLYFGDLNSTENNGKYRWVNGKTVEIPVLSTTGSVDADNDTIALAKRNFDNKWESKVLDFHRKWSTLVAPTDIMMTNMVATITNITKVYNEFQKFPEKDRYLVSKVYADWTAQSKTADTTALTAQNILQTIDGMLEEFENARVPRSGC
;
A
#
# COMPACT_ATOMS: atom_id res chain seq x y z
N MET A 1 -19.64 9.90 26.72
CA MET A 1 -18.96 8.86 27.51
C MET A 1 -19.37 7.52 26.95
N ALA A 2 -18.41 6.67 26.56
CA ALA A 2 -18.71 5.30 26.19
C ALA A 2 -19.11 4.51 27.44
N ALA A 3 -20.28 3.86 27.43
CA ALA A 3 -20.74 3.02 28.53
C ALA A 3 -19.99 1.67 28.48
N LEU A 4 -19.31 1.32 29.56
CA LEU A 4 -18.70 0.00 29.72
C LEU A 4 -19.77 -1.00 30.18
N ASN A 5 -19.80 -2.16 29.55
CA ASN A 5 -20.74 -3.23 29.92
C ASN A 5 -20.09 -4.20 30.90
N TYR A 6 -20.40 -4.05 32.18
CA TYR A 6 -19.80 -4.82 33.26
C TYR A 6 -20.50 -6.15 33.57
N ALA A 7 -21.66 -6.40 33.00
CA ALA A 7 -22.57 -7.41 33.52
C ALA A 7 -22.59 -8.75 32.78
N LYS A 8 -21.79 -8.93 31.73
CA LYS A 8 -21.84 -10.15 30.90
C LYS A 8 -20.53 -10.92 30.96
N GLN A 9 -20.63 -12.24 31.08
CA GLN A 9 -19.51 -13.13 30.88
C GLN A 9 -19.23 -13.27 29.38
N TYR A 10 -18.04 -12.85 28.93
CA TYR A 10 -17.57 -13.00 27.57
C TYR A 10 -16.43 -14.02 27.53
N SER A 11 -16.25 -14.71 26.42
CA SER A 11 -15.06 -15.53 26.24
C SER A 11 -13.80 -14.64 26.20
N GLN A 12 -12.65 -15.15 26.62
CA GLN A 12 -11.38 -14.42 26.60
C GLN A 12 -11.00 -13.94 25.20
N ALA A 13 -11.44 -14.62 24.16
CA ALA A 13 -11.29 -14.21 22.77
C ALA A 13 -12.58 -13.58 22.29
N LEU A 14 -12.54 -12.30 21.96
CA LEU A 14 -13.68 -11.61 21.37
C LEU A 14 -13.87 -12.11 19.93
N GLY A 15 -14.99 -12.83 19.70
CA GLY A 15 -15.40 -13.21 18.35
C GLY A 15 -16.00 -12.02 17.62
N GLN A 16 -15.47 -11.73 16.44
CA GLN A 16 -15.96 -10.65 15.58
C GLN A 16 -16.64 -11.23 14.36
N ALA A 17 -17.82 -10.73 14.01
CA ALA A 17 -18.65 -11.33 12.97
C ALA A 17 -18.02 -11.14 11.58
N TYR A 18 -17.38 -10.12 11.23
CA TYR A 18 -16.76 -9.89 9.93
C TYR A 18 -15.51 -9.03 10.08
N PRO A 19 -14.37 -9.62 10.52
CA PRO A 19 -13.12 -8.87 10.64
C PRO A 19 -12.65 -8.39 9.27
N TYR A 20 -12.29 -7.13 9.16
CA TYR A 20 -11.73 -6.60 7.93
C TYR A 20 -10.28 -7.07 7.77
N MET A 21 -9.96 -7.59 6.60
CA MET A 21 -8.60 -7.98 6.24
C MET A 21 -7.94 -6.86 5.42
N LEU A 22 -6.63 -6.67 5.59
CA LEU A 22 -5.86 -5.72 4.80
C LEU A 22 -5.65 -6.30 3.39
N TYR A 23 -6.44 -5.85 2.41
CA TYR A 23 -6.41 -6.39 1.05
C TYR A 23 -5.13 -6.04 0.29
N PHE A 24 -4.56 -4.88 0.55
CA PHE A 24 -3.33 -4.41 -0.10
C PHE A 24 -2.08 -4.57 0.78
N GLY A 25 -2.09 -5.56 1.67
CA GLY A 25 -0.99 -5.83 2.59
C GLY A 25 0.34 -6.06 1.89
N ASP A 26 0.33 -6.80 0.80
CA ASP A 26 1.52 -7.17 0.03
C ASP A 26 2.22 -5.96 -0.60
N LEU A 27 1.46 -4.94 -1.00
CA LEU A 27 2.01 -3.69 -1.53
C LEU A 27 2.76 -2.87 -0.46
N ASN A 28 2.48 -3.11 0.82
CA ASN A 28 3.14 -2.43 1.93
C ASN A 28 4.45 -3.10 2.35
N SER A 29 4.78 -4.29 1.84
CA SER A 29 5.95 -5.09 2.22
C SER A 29 6.87 -5.41 1.04
N THR A 30 7.14 -4.42 0.19
CA THR A 30 8.06 -4.59 -0.95
C THR A 30 9.51 -4.71 -0.49
N GLU A 31 10.33 -5.46 -1.24
CA GLU A 31 11.76 -5.67 -0.94
C GLU A 31 12.58 -4.37 -0.87
N ASN A 32 12.11 -3.31 -1.51
CA ASN A 32 12.78 -2.01 -1.51
C ASN A 32 12.53 -1.16 -0.26
N ASN A 33 11.68 -1.59 0.65
CA ASN A 33 11.37 -0.83 1.88
C ASN A 33 12.57 -0.58 2.80
N GLY A 34 13.67 -1.32 2.65
CA GLY A 34 14.91 -1.12 3.42
C GLY A 34 15.93 -0.15 2.80
N LYS A 35 15.71 0.32 1.57
CA LYS A 35 16.70 1.13 0.83
C LYS A 35 16.46 2.64 0.88
N TYR A 36 15.49 3.11 1.63
CA TYR A 36 15.25 4.52 1.81
C TYR A 36 16.10 5.12 2.94
N ARG A 37 16.39 6.41 2.86
CA ARG A 37 17.01 7.15 3.96
C ARG A 37 16.10 8.28 4.44
N TRP A 38 16.10 8.51 5.73
CA TRP A 38 15.41 9.65 6.33
C TRP A 38 16.25 10.91 6.19
N VAL A 39 15.66 11.97 5.67
CA VAL A 39 16.27 13.31 5.62
C VAL A 39 15.83 14.14 6.83
N ASN A 40 14.55 14.04 7.15
CA ASN A 40 13.96 14.67 8.33
C ASN A 40 12.71 13.88 8.78
N GLY A 41 12.01 14.36 9.81
CA GLY A 41 10.84 13.66 10.35
C GLY A 41 9.65 13.43 9.40
N LYS A 42 9.67 14.00 8.19
CA LYS A 42 8.60 13.87 7.20
C LYS A 42 9.08 13.52 5.80
N THR A 43 10.37 13.56 5.53
CA THR A 43 10.92 13.36 4.20
C THR A 43 11.81 12.13 4.16
N VAL A 44 11.51 11.25 3.23
CA VAL A 44 12.33 10.09 2.88
C VAL A 44 12.88 10.26 1.48
N GLU A 45 14.08 9.77 1.25
CA GLU A 45 14.67 9.69 -0.07
C GLU A 45 14.82 8.23 -0.50
N ILE A 46 14.46 7.98 -1.75
CA ILE A 46 14.50 6.67 -2.38
C ILE A 46 15.57 6.70 -3.47
N PRO A 47 16.53 5.76 -3.50
CA PRO A 47 17.53 5.70 -4.56
C PRO A 47 16.87 5.22 -5.86
N VAL A 48 17.13 5.95 -6.94
CA VAL A 48 16.72 5.59 -8.29
C VAL A 48 17.96 5.42 -9.14
N LEU A 49 18.07 4.27 -9.80
CA LEU A 49 19.15 3.96 -10.74
C LEU A 49 18.55 3.81 -12.13
N SER A 50 19.07 4.55 -13.08
CA SER A 50 18.72 4.45 -14.49
C SER A 50 19.94 4.10 -15.33
N THR A 51 19.73 3.36 -16.41
CA THR A 51 20.77 3.03 -17.38
C THR A 51 20.28 3.33 -18.78
N THR A 52 21.19 3.65 -19.69
CA THR A 52 20.90 3.75 -21.11
C THR A 52 20.92 2.36 -21.76
N GLY A 53 20.23 2.23 -22.88
CA GLY A 53 20.25 0.99 -23.67
C GLY A 53 21.60 0.71 -24.31
N SER A 54 21.75 -0.47 -24.90
CA SER A 54 22.91 -0.84 -25.70
C SER A 54 22.98 0.00 -26.98
N VAL A 55 24.20 0.29 -27.41
CA VAL A 55 24.48 0.92 -28.71
C VAL A 55 25.23 -0.08 -29.59
N ASP A 56 25.19 0.14 -30.89
CA ASP A 56 25.94 -0.71 -31.82
C ASP A 56 27.44 -0.61 -31.54
N ALA A 57 28.12 -1.75 -31.59
CA ALA A 57 29.55 -1.83 -31.41
C ALA A 57 30.25 -1.35 -32.70
N ASP A 58 31.16 -0.40 -32.54
CA ASP A 58 32.10 -0.02 -33.60
C ASP A 58 33.39 -0.80 -33.35
N ASN A 59 33.73 -1.69 -34.30
CA ASN A 59 34.92 -2.52 -34.21
C ASN A 59 36.22 -1.78 -34.61
N ASP A 60 36.11 -0.62 -35.21
CA ASP A 60 37.26 0.18 -35.69
C ASP A 60 37.75 1.18 -34.61
N THR A 61 36.96 1.41 -33.60
CA THR A 61 37.30 2.32 -32.50
C THR A 61 37.38 1.56 -31.18
N ILE A 62 38.52 1.61 -30.51
CA ILE A 62 38.63 1.23 -29.10
C ILE A 62 37.91 2.30 -28.31
N ALA A 63 36.60 2.21 -28.22
CA ALA A 63 35.80 3.14 -27.47
C ALA A 63 36.15 3.05 -25.98
N LEU A 64 36.58 4.18 -25.40
CA LEU A 64 36.68 4.30 -23.95
C LEU A 64 35.30 4.08 -23.34
N ALA A 65 35.18 3.11 -22.49
CA ALA A 65 33.91 2.85 -21.78
C ALA A 65 33.49 4.12 -21.04
N LYS A 66 32.35 4.67 -21.42
CA LYS A 66 31.73 5.81 -20.74
C LYS A 66 30.70 5.32 -19.74
N ARG A 67 30.56 6.09 -18.67
CA ARG A 67 29.49 5.84 -17.70
C ARG A 67 28.14 6.04 -18.36
N ASN A 68 27.31 4.98 -18.39
CA ASN A 68 25.98 4.97 -19.00
C ASN A 68 24.88 4.71 -17.98
N PHE A 69 25.15 5.00 -16.71
CA PHE A 69 24.17 4.93 -15.65
C PHE A 69 24.10 6.27 -14.90
N ASP A 70 22.93 6.57 -14.40
CA ASP A 70 22.66 7.70 -13.53
C ASP A 70 22.02 7.22 -12.23
N ASN A 71 22.48 7.77 -11.11
CA ASN A 71 21.95 7.49 -9.79
C ASN A 71 21.52 8.78 -9.12
N LYS A 72 20.26 8.88 -8.80
CA LYS A 72 19.68 10.02 -8.08
C LYS A 72 18.88 9.57 -6.87
N TRP A 73 18.75 10.46 -5.91
CA TRP A 73 17.85 10.31 -4.79
C TRP A 73 16.57 11.10 -5.05
N GLU A 74 15.43 10.42 -4.97
CA GLU A 74 14.13 11.03 -5.15
C GLU A 74 13.50 11.28 -3.80
N SER A 75 13.23 12.56 -3.49
CA SER A 75 12.61 12.94 -2.22
C SER A 75 11.11 12.73 -2.26
N LYS A 76 10.57 12.03 -1.27
CA LYS A 76 9.13 11.84 -1.06
C LYS A 76 8.74 12.37 0.31
N VAL A 77 7.66 13.14 0.37
CA VAL A 77 7.13 13.68 1.62
C VAL A 77 6.06 12.74 2.15
N LEU A 78 6.17 12.39 3.42
CA LEU A 78 5.16 11.60 4.12
C LEU A 78 4.07 12.54 4.64
N ASP A 79 2.90 12.48 4.02
CA ASP A 79 1.73 13.31 4.31
C ASP A 79 0.67 12.61 5.17
N PHE A 80 0.76 11.28 5.28
CA PHE A 80 -0.16 10.47 6.06
C PHE A 80 0.42 10.06 7.41
N HIS A 81 0.11 10.86 8.45
CA HIS A 81 0.52 10.59 9.81
C HIS A 81 -0.69 10.59 10.74
N ARG A 82 -1.05 9.42 11.27
CA ARG A 82 -2.22 9.21 12.12
C ARG A 82 -1.79 8.74 13.50
N LYS A 83 -2.47 9.24 14.51
CA LYS A 83 -2.27 8.87 15.91
C LYS A 83 -3.57 8.35 16.49
N TRP A 84 -3.49 7.25 17.19
CA TRP A 84 -4.55 6.72 18.02
C TRP A 84 -4.00 6.41 19.41
N SER A 85 -4.76 6.71 20.42
CA SER A 85 -4.41 6.40 21.80
C SER A 85 -5.67 6.10 22.60
N THR A 86 -5.55 5.21 23.58
CA THR A 86 -6.61 4.88 24.52
C THR A 86 -6.03 4.73 25.91
N LEU A 87 -6.86 4.97 26.92
CA LEU A 87 -6.55 4.71 28.30
C LEU A 87 -7.33 3.48 28.76
N VAL A 88 -6.64 2.54 29.39
CA VAL A 88 -7.23 1.33 29.99
C VAL A 88 -6.78 1.24 31.44
N ALA A 89 -7.73 1.33 32.36
CA ALA A 89 -7.43 1.12 33.78
C ALA A 89 -7.47 -0.37 34.13
N PRO A 90 -6.66 -0.85 35.08
CA PRO A 90 -6.72 -2.27 35.53
C PRO A 90 -8.11 -2.68 36.02
N THR A 91 -8.86 -1.77 36.64
CA THR A 91 -10.23 -1.96 37.06
C THR A 91 -11.18 -2.24 35.91
N ASP A 92 -10.99 -1.61 34.75
CA ASP A 92 -11.83 -1.81 33.57
C ASP A 92 -11.67 -3.24 33.02
N ILE A 93 -10.44 -3.76 33.04
CA ILE A 93 -10.14 -5.14 32.64
C ILE A 93 -10.86 -6.14 33.55
N MET A 94 -10.78 -5.92 34.85
CA MET A 94 -11.44 -6.81 35.86
C MET A 94 -12.96 -6.73 35.74
N MET A 95 -13.53 -5.53 35.70
CA MET A 95 -14.99 -5.34 35.67
C MET A 95 -15.62 -5.78 34.34
N THR A 96 -14.89 -5.78 33.26
CA THR A 96 -15.35 -6.31 31.95
C THR A 96 -15.06 -7.80 31.76
N ASN A 97 -14.63 -8.49 32.80
CA ASN A 97 -14.27 -9.90 32.74
C ASN A 97 -13.25 -10.19 31.62
N MET A 98 -12.16 -9.44 31.58
CA MET A 98 -11.05 -9.56 30.63
C MET A 98 -11.38 -9.16 29.16
N VAL A 99 -12.57 -8.66 28.88
CA VAL A 99 -12.93 -8.23 27.51
C VAL A 99 -12.17 -6.95 27.11
N ALA A 100 -12.04 -5.98 28.02
CA ALA A 100 -11.36 -4.71 27.77
C ALA A 100 -9.83 -4.82 27.94
N THR A 101 -9.23 -5.91 27.53
CA THR A 101 -7.76 -6.02 27.51
C THR A 101 -7.17 -5.19 26.38
N ILE A 102 -5.93 -4.72 26.55
CA ILE A 102 -5.18 -3.96 25.53
C ILE A 102 -5.13 -4.75 24.22
N THR A 103 -4.96 -6.07 24.29
CA THR A 103 -4.93 -6.95 23.12
C THR A 103 -6.24 -6.94 22.35
N ASN A 104 -7.38 -7.11 23.04
CA ASN A 104 -8.69 -7.11 22.41
C ASN A 104 -9.03 -5.74 21.82
N ILE A 105 -8.77 -4.67 22.55
CA ILE A 105 -9.01 -3.29 22.11
C ILE A 105 -8.16 -2.98 20.86
N THR A 106 -6.87 -3.37 20.86
CA THR A 106 -5.99 -3.18 19.71
C THR A 106 -6.43 -3.99 18.49
N LYS A 107 -6.88 -5.24 18.70
CA LYS A 107 -7.43 -6.08 17.65
C LYS A 107 -8.65 -5.42 17.00
N VAL A 108 -9.62 -5.02 17.80
CA VAL A 108 -10.83 -4.32 17.31
C VAL A 108 -10.49 -3.05 16.56
N TYR A 109 -9.59 -2.23 17.10
CA TYR A 109 -9.15 -1.02 16.42
C TYR A 109 -8.48 -1.31 15.06
N ASN A 110 -7.59 -2.31 15.00
CA ASN A 110 -6.91 -2.66 13.76
C ASN A 110 -7.90 -3.14 12.69
N GLU A 111 -8.79 -4.05 13.05
CA GLU A 111 -9.74 -4.68 12.10
C GLU A 111 -10.82 -3.71 11.60
N PHE A 112 -11.35 -2.82 12.46
CA PHE A 112 -12.47 -1.97 12.10
C PHE A 112 -12.10 -0.53 11.71
N GLN A 113 -10.92 -0.07 12.10
CA GLN A 113 -10.51 1.32 11.84
C GLN A 113 -9.25 1.40 11.00
N LYS A 114 -8.15 0.80 11.49
CA LYS A 114 -6.83 1.01 10.89
C LYS A 114 -6.69 0.34 9.51
N PHE A 115 -7.16 -0.89 9.34
CA PHE A 115 -7.02 -1.59 8.06
C PHE A 115 -7.88 -0.98 6.96
N PRO A 116 -9.18 -0.68 7.18
CA PRO A 116 -9.97 0.03 6.19
C PRO A 116 -9.43 1.42 5.84
N GLU A 117 -8.91 2.14 6.84
CA GLU A 117 -8.31 3.46 6.62
C GLU A 117 -7.06 3.37 5.73
N LYS A 118 -6.19 2.38 5.97
CA LYS A 118 -5.00 2.14 5.14
C LYS A 118 -5.34 1.81 3.69
N ASP A 119 -6.27 0.89 3.48
CA ASP A 119 -6.67 0.49 2.13
C ASP A 119 -7.32 1.65 1.37
N ARG A 120 -8.21 2.41 2.02
CA ARG A 120 -8.81 3.61 1.41
C ARG A 120 -7.74 4.66 1.05
N TYR A 121 -6.80 4.90 1.94
CA TYR A 121 -5.71 5.85 1.68
C TYR A 121 -4.87 5.41 0.48
N LEU A 122 -4.47 4.12 0.43
CA LEU A 122 -3.67 3.59 -0.66
C LEU A 122 -4.37 3.78 -2.01
N VAL A 123 -5.63 3.35 -2.13
CA VAL A 123 -6.41 3.49 -3.36
C VAL A 123 -6.57 4.95 -3.76
N SER A 124 -6.89 5.81 -2.79
CA SER A 124 -7.04 7.25 -3.02
C SER A 124 -5.73 7.89 -3.50
N LYS A 125 -4.60 7.49 -2.91
CA LYS A 125 -3.28 8.02 -3.30
C LYS A 125 -2.85 7.55 -4.69
N VAL A 126 -3.02 6.27 -4.99
CA VAL A 126 -2.75 5.72 -6.32
C VAL A 126 -3.58 6.42 -7.38
N TYR A 127 -4.87 6.63 -7.11
CA TYR A 127 -5.75 7.35 -8.03
C TYR A 127 -5.33 8.81 -8.21
N ALA A 128 -4.96 9.51 -7.13
CA ALA A 128 -4.48 10.88 -7.19
C ALA A 128 -3.17 11.01 -8.00
N ASP A 129 -2.21 10.12 -7.76
CA ASP A 129 -0.93 10.10 -8.48
C ASP A 129 -1.13 9.75 -9.96
N TRP A 130 -2.05 8.84 -10.28
CA TRP A 130 -2.43 8.48 -11.64
C TRP A 130 -3.05 9.67 -12.38
N THR A 131 -3.99 10.38 -11.74
CA THR A 131 -4.61 11.58 -12.29
C THR A 131 -3.59 12.71 -12.49
N ALA A 132 -2.65 12.87 -11.55
CA ALA A 132 -1.59 13.87 -11.64
C ALA A 132 -0.64 13.63 -12.84
N GLN A 133 -0.52 12.38 -13.30
CA GLN A 133 0.23 12.04 -14.50
C GLN A 133 -0.55 12.27 -15.81
N SER A 134 -1.68 12.97 -15.75
CA SER A 134 -2.57 13.23 -16.90
C SER A 134 -3.11 11.95 -17.56
N LYS A 135 -3.22 10.88 -16.81
CA LYS A 135 -3.88 9.66 -17.26
C LYS A 135 -5.39 9.82 -17.11
N THR A 136 -6.13 9.38 -18.11
CA THR A 136 -7.59 9.40 -18.10
C THR A 136 -8.14 7.99 -17.96
N ALA A 137 -9.23 7.84 -17.22
CA ALA A 137 -9.94 6.57 -17.15
C ALA A 137 -10.65 6.30 -18.47
N ASP A 138 -10.62 5.06 -18.91
CA ASP A 138 -11.54 4.60 -19.95
C ASP A 138 -12.96 4.53 -19.34
N THR A 139 -13.86 5.32 -19.90
CA THR A 139 -15.27 5.41 -19.46
C THR A 139 -16.21 4.64 -20.38
N THR A 140 -15.67 3.78 -21.26
CA THR A 140 -16.47 2.95 -22.16
C THR A 140 -17.40 2.04 -21.35
N ALA A 141 -18.70 2.16 -21.60
CA ALA A 141 -19.69 1.34 -20.92
C ALA A 141 -19.51 -0.14 -21.30
N LEU A 142 -19.33 -0.99 -20.30
CA LEU A 142 -19.20 -2.44 -20.52
C LEU A 142 -20.58 -3.05 -20.80
N THR A 143 -20.67 -3.79 -21.89
CA THR A 143 -21.84 -4.56 -22.31
C THR A 143 -21.47 -6.01 -22.49
N ALA A 144 -22.46 -6.91 -22.55
CA ALA A 144 -22.22 -8.32 -22.81
C ALA A 144 -21.52 -8.58 -24.16
N GLN A 145 -21.62 -7.67 -25.13
CA GLN A 145 -21.00 -7.79 -26.43
C GLN A 145 -19.55 -7.32 -26.48
N ASN A 146 -19.16 -6.31 -25.65
CA ASN A 146 -17.83 -5.71 -25.75
C ASN A 146 -16.88 -6.09 -24.59
N ILE A 147 -17.38 -6.74 -23.53
CA ILE A 147 -16.57 -7.02 -22.31
C ILE A 147 -15.33 -7.88 -22.62
N LEU A 148 -15.45 -8.90 -23.47
CA LEU A 148 -14.33 -9.75 -23.84
C LEU A 148 -13.30 -8.98 -24.66
N GLN A 149 -13.75 -8.19 -25.62
CA GLN A 149 -12.87 -7.38 -26.45
C GLN A 149 -12.13 -6.31 -25.62
N THR A 150 -12.81 -5.74 -24.61
CA THR A 150 -12.18 -4.77 -23.70
C THR A 150 -11.10 -5.43 -22.84
N ILE A 151 -11.36 -6.64 -22.31
CA ILE A 151 -10.39 -7.40 -21.54
C ILE A 151 -9.17 -7.78 -22.41
N ASP A 152 -9.41 -8.25 -23.63
CA ASP A 152 -8.33 -8.60 -24.56
C ASP A 152 -7.46 -7.38 -24.89
N GLY A 153 -8.08 -6.20 -25.10
CA GLY A 153 -7.35 -4.95 -25.29
C GLY A 153 -6.49 -4.55 -24.08
N MET A 154 -7.01 -4.71 -22.87
CA MET A 154 -6.21 -4.48 -21.66
C MET A 154 -5.03 -5.45 -21.53
N LEU A 155 -5.21 -6.72 -21.89
CA LEU A 155 -4.14 -7.71 -21.90
C LEU A 155 -3.07 -7.39 -22.95
N GLU A 156 -3.47 -6.91 -24.12
CA GLU A 156 -2.54 -6.44 -25.16
C GLU A 156 -1.71 -5.24 -24.67
N GLU A 157 -2.33 -4.29 -23.98
CA GLU A 157 -1.60 -3.16 -23.37
C GLU A 157 -0.57 -3.63 -22.34
N PHE A 158 -0.90 -4.63 -21.50
CA PHE A 158 0.07 -5.22 -20.56
C PHE A 158 1.23 -5.91 -21.29
N GLU A 159 0.98 -6.62 -22.38
CA GLU A 159 2.04 -7.22 -23.20
C GLU A 159 2.95 -6.17 -23.82
N ASN A 160 2.38 -5.12 -24.39
CA ASN A 160 3.13 -4.00 -24.94
C ASN A 160 3.97 -3.29 -23.88
N ALA A 161 3.46 -3.21 -22.64
CA ALA A 161 4.19 -2.68 -21.49
C ALA A 161 5.19 -3.68 -20.88
N ARG A 162 5.32 -4.90 -21.44
CA ARG A 162 6.20 -5.97 -20.94
C ARG A 162 5.93 -6.39 -19.50
N VAL A 163 4.68 -6.31 -19.08
CA VAL A 163 4.27 -6.78 -17.75
C VAL A 163 4.19 -8.32 -17.79
N PRO A 164 4.90 -9.04 -16.91
CA PRO A 164 4.85 -10.50 -16.90
C PRO A 164 3.45 -10.99 -16.50
N ARG A 165 2.92 -11.95 -17.23
CA ARG A 165 1.59 -12.54 -16.96
C ARG A 165 1.56 -13.46 -15.73
N SER A 166 2.71 -13.93 -15.26
CA SER A 166 2.80 -14.77 -14.08
C SER A 166 2.69 -13.93 -12.82
N GLY A 167 1.58 -14.04 -12.11
CA GLY A 167 1.35 -13.36 -10.84
C GLY A 167 0.31 -12.23 -10.89
N CYS A 168 -0.43 -12.11 -11.97
CA CYS A 168 -1.63 -11.26 -12.05
C CYS A 168 -2.89 -12.08 -11.72
#